data_f9a1daf7265c843adbe5a12e7507a0a6
#
_entry.id   f9a1daf7265c843adbe5a12e7507a0a6
#
_cell.length_a   1.000
_cell.length_b   1.000
_cell.length_c   1.000
_cell.angle_alpha   90.00
_cell.angle_beta   90.00
_cell.angle_gamma   90.00
#
_symmetry.space_group_name_H-M   'P 1'
#
loop_
_entity.id
_entity.type
_entity.pdbx_description
1 polymer ?
#
loop_
_entity_poly.entity_id
_entity_poly.type
_entity_poly.pdbx_seq_one_letter_code
_entity_poly.pdbx_strand_id
1 'polypeptide(L)'
;MNKPRIFLGSSGKQEKLLQALTRGLEDVAQVEPWTTSFNPGTTTLERLLELAHEVDFAAFVFAQDDWTTQDPKSSSASSESGQASPRDNVVFEAGLFGGTLGMRRTFILHAQGAKLPSDLLGLTCIRFEAATPAAVRIVNQKLRTAIESVGSVTRIEGCWWQFSLTERTAKEPSAVSLLKISRDRDGALELNGRSWQEDGTLSARYWSEALKEKKEPSGVFYYWKGERPLQPGAPQLEGTGEIRLESAERASGYFTTRADTPPKVNTRTAGVYLRADPEDLSCLDGRDDTKRGELIAERLRHWKSIKTT
;
A
#
# COMPACT_ATOMS: atom_id res chain seq x y z
N MET A 1 7.05 14.12 -2.82
CA MET A 1 6.39 12.91 -3.37
C MET A 1 7.06 11.70 -2.77
N ASN A 2 6.31 10.84 -2.09
CA ASN A 2 6.87 9.57 -1.63
C ASN A 2 7.22 8.70 -2.83
N LYS A 3 8.44 8.15 -2.82
CA LYS A 3 8.89 7.22 -3.87
C LYS A 3 8.03 5.95 -3.81
N PRO A 4 7.63 5.35 -4.95
CA PRO A 4 6.96 4.05 -4.95
C PRO A 4 7.85 2.98 -4.31
N ARG A 5 7.25 1.99 -3.65
CA ARG A 5 7.96 0.86 -3.07
C ARG A 5 8.04 -0.28 -4.06
N ILE A 6 9.20 -0.88 -4.22
CA ILE A 6 9.41 -2.04 -5.08
C ILE A 6 10.07 -3.20 -4.33
N PHE A 7 9.45 -4.38 -4.35
CA PHE A 7 10.06 -5.61 -3.87
C PHE A 7 11.00 -6.20 -4.93
N LEU A 8 12.20 -6.61 -4.52
CA LEU A 8 13.14 -7.32 -5.39
C LEU A 8 13.37 -8.74 -4.88
N GLY A 9 12.90 -9.74 -5.64
CA GLY A 9 13.05 -11.16 -5.36
C GLY A 9 14.11 -11.83 -6.22
N SER A 10 14.94 -12.67 -5.62
CA SER A 10 15.92 -13.52 -6.32
C SER A 10 16.33 -14.71 -5.49
N SER A 11 16.99 -15.68 -6.08
CA SER A 11 17.72 -16.71 -5.32
C SER A 11 18.96 -16.12 -4.64
N GLY A 12 19.47 -16.80 -3.61
CA GLY A 12 20.74 -16.42 -2.96
C GLY A 12 21.94 -16.41 -3.91
N LYS A 13 21.91 -17.20 -5.02
CA LYS A 13 22.96 -17.18 -6.04
C LYS A 13 23.06 -15.86 -6.80
N GLN A 14 21.98 -15.04 -6.80
CA GLN A 14 21.87 -13.78 -7.53
C GLN A 14 22.05 -12.54 -6.64
N GLU A 15 22.54 -12.68 -5.42
CA GLU A 15 22.66 -11.59 -4.45
C GLU A 15 23.44 -10.38 -4.98
N LYS A 16 24.55 -10.60 -5.71
CA LYS A 16 25.33 -9.50 -6.31
C LYS A 16 24.54 -8.71 -7.35
N LEU A 17 23.74 -9.42 -8.16
CA LEU A 17 22.84 -8.79 -9.13
C LEU A 17 21.75 -8.00 -8.41
N LEU A 18 21.14 -8.58 -7.37
CA LEU A 18 20.13 -7.93 -6.55
C LEU A 18 20.64 -6.62 -5.94
N GLN A 19 21.83 -6.63 -5.34
CA GLN A 19 22.46 -5.44 -4.77
C GLN A 19 22.71 -4.35 -5.83
N ALA A 20 23.12 -4.73 -7.04
CA ALA A 20 23.36 -3.80 -8.15
C ALA A 20 22.04 -3.20 -8.68
N LEU A 21 20.96 -3.98 -8.73
CA LEU A 21 19.61 -3.51 -9.06
C LEU A 21 19.08 -2.55 -7.98
N THR A 22 19.23 -2.89 -6.70
CA THR A 22 18.85 -2.05 -5.57
C THR A 22 19.46 -0.66 -5.68
N ARG A 23 20.79 -0.57 -5.78
CA ARG A 23 21.50 0.72 -5.93
C ARG A 23 21.05 1.52 -7.15
N GLY A 24 20.69 0.84 -8.24
CA GLY A 24 20.27 1.48 -9.47
C GLY A 24 18.83 2.01 -9.44
N LEU A 25 18.03 1.71 -8.42
CA LEU A 25 16.64 2.12 -8.30
C LEU A 25 16.38 3.06 -7.11
N GLU A 26 17.34 3.23 -6.18
CA GLU A 26 17.17 3.99 -4.93
C GLU A 26 16.75 5.46 -5.13
N ASP A 27 17.09 6.06 -6.27
CA ASP A 27 16.68 7.43 -6.58
C ASP A 27 15.24 7.56 -7.07
N VAL A 28 14.64 6.49 -7.64
CA VAL A 28 13.27 6.49 -8.19
C VAL A 28 12.26 5.68 -7.36
N ALA A 29 12.72 4.74 -6.52
CA ALA A 29 11.88 3.89 -5.70
C ALA A 29 12.50 3.61 -4.33
N GLN A 30 11.66 3.32 -3.34
CA GLN A 30 12.10 2.67 -2.10
C GLN A 30 12.20 1.17 -2.37
N VAL A 31 13.42 0.64 -2.34
CA VAL A 31 13.68 -0.75 -2.68
C VAL A 31 13.63 -1.63 -1.43
N GLU A 32 12.83 -2.70 -1.50
CA GLU A 32 12.67 -3.74 -0.47
C GLU A 32 13.29 -5.06 -1.01
N PRO A 33 14.60 -5.28 -0.83
CA PRO A 33 15.21 -6.53 -1.27
C PRO A 33 14.83 -7.66 -0.33
N TRP A 34 14.62 -8.86 -0.87
CA TRP A 34 14.23 -10.03 -0.08
C TRP A 34 15.18 -10.33 1.08
N THR A 35 16.47 -9.99 0.94
CA THR A 35 17.51 -10.25 1.95
C THR A 35 17.32 -9.49 3.27
N THR A 36 16.59 -8.38 3.26
CA THR A 36 16.35 -7.53 4.44
C THR A 36 14.88 -7.45 4.86
N SER A 37 13.98 -8.05 4.06
CA SER A 37 12.53 -7.91 4.25
C SER A 37 11.93 -8.92 5.24
N PHE A 38 12.73 -9.83 5.81
CA PHE A 38 12.25 -10.88 6.71
C PHE A 38 12.72 -10.64 8.14
N ASN A 39 11.75 -10.53 9.06
CA ASN A 39 11.99 -10.37 10.48
C ASN A 39 11.86 -11.72 11.22
N PRO A 40 12.65 -11.97 12.29
CA PRO A 40 12.44 -13.13 13.15
C PRO A 40 11.04 -13.12 13.78
N GLY A 41 10.34 -14.26 13.74
CA GLY A 41 9.06 -14.45 14.42
C GLY A 41 7.83 -14.53 13.52
N THR A 42 7.96 -14.31 12.21
CA THR A 42 6.89 -14.58 11.22
C THR A 42 7.34 -15.67 10.26
N THR A 43 6.40 -16.41 9.67
CA THR A 43 6.74 -17.32 8.58
C THR A 43 7.10 -16.52 7.34
N THR A 44 8.02 -17.05 6.52
CA THR A 44 8.41 -16.41 5.25
C THR A 44 7.20 -16.12 4.37
N LEU A 45 6.21 -17.02 4.33
CA LEU A 45 5.00 -16.87 3.52
C LEU A 45 4.09 -15.74 4.04
N GLU A 46 3.88 -15.64 5.35
CA GLU A 46 3.09 -14.55 5.95
C GLU A 46 3.70 -13.19 5.60
N ARG A 47 5.03 -13.05 5.74
CA ARG A 47 5.70 -11.80 5.41
C ARG A 47 5.65 -11.47 3.91
N LEU A 48 5.72 -12.45 3.02
CA LEU A 48 5.54 -12.25 1.58
C LEU A 48 4.13 -11.74 1.25
N LEU A 49 3.10 -12.29 1.90
CA LEU A 49 1.71 -11.83 1.74
C LEU A 49 1.55 -10.36 2.19
N GLU A 50 2.12 -10.01 3.36
CA GLU A 50 2.12 -8.62 3.84
C GLU A 50 2.83 -7.69 2.84
N LEU A 51 4.06 -8.04 2.42
CA LEU A 51 4.83 -7.27 1.46
C LEU A 51 4.10 -7.08 0.13
N ALA A 52 3.42 -8.12 -0.37
CA ALA A 52 2.65 -8.01 -1.60
C ALA A 52 1.51 -6.96 -1.51
N HIS A 53 1.03 -6.69 -0.31
CA HIS A 53 0.06 -5.61 -0.05
C HIS A 53 0.72 -4.26 0.27
N GLU A 54 1.97 -4.23 0.72
CA GLU A 54 2.69 -3.01 1.10
C GLU A 54 3.41 -2.32 -0.06
N VAL A 55 3.88 -3.08 -1.06
CA VAL A 55 4.68 -2.52 -2.16
C VAL A 55 3.82 -2.14 -3.38
N ASP A 56 4.32 -1.22 -4.19
CA ASP A 56 3.67 -0.76 -5.42
C ASP A 56 4.05 -1.61 -6.62
N PHE A 57 5.25 -2.19 -6.59
CA PHE A 57 5.84 -2.99 -7.66
C PHE A 57 6.60 -4.17 -7.08
N ALA A 58 6.81 -5.18 -7.93
CA ALA A 58 7.73 -6.28 -7.64
C ALA A 58 8.55 -6.63 -8.88
N ALA A 59 9.80 -7.04 -8.69
CA ALA A 59 10.64 -7.56 -9.77
C ALA A 59 11.37 -8.82 -9.30
N PHE A 60 11.33 -9.87 -10.12
CA PHE A 60 11.88 -11.18 -9.80
C PHE A 60 12.94 -11.60 -10.81
N VAL A 61 14.11 -12.00 -10.31
CA VAL A 61 15.23 -12.47 -11.13
C VAL A 61 15.04 -13.95 -11.44
N PHE A 62 14.69 -14.25 -12.68
CA PHE A 62 14.62 -15.60 -13.21
C PHE A 62 15.95 -15.95 -13.88
N ALA A 63 16.85 -16.58 -13.13
CA ALA A 63 18.18 -16.93 -13.57
C ALA A 63 18.36 -18.46 -13.67
N GLN A 64 19.53 -18.89 -14.11
CA GLN A 64 19.90 -20.31 -14.21
C GLN A 64 20.37 -20.83 -12.84
N ASP A 65 19.44 -20.92 -11.88
CA ASP A 65 19.78 -21.25 -10.49
C ASP A 65 19.70 -22.74 -10.19
N ASP A 66 18.72 -23.42 -10.75
CA ASP A 66 18.48 -24.85 -10.58
C ASP A 66 18.45 -25.54 -11.95
N TRP A 67 18.54 -26.86 -11.93
CA TRP A 67 18.60 -27.66 -13.14
C TRP A 67 17.47 -28.69 -13.15
N THR A 68 16.61 -28.61 -14.16
CA THR A 68 15.48 -29.55 -14.31
C THR A 68 15.86 -30.62 -15.34
N THR A 69 15.93 -31.88 -14.93
CA THR A 69 16.13 -33.03 -15.82
C THR A 69 14.78 -33.57 -16.29
N GLN A 70 14.71 -34.09 -17.52
CA GLN A 70 13.56 -34.84 -17.96
C GLN A 70 13.54 -36.24 -17.28
N ASP A 71 12.32 -36.82 -17.14
CA ASP A 71 12.14 -38.12 -16.52
C ASP A 71 13.06 -39.20 -17.20
N PRO A 72 13.89 -39.95 -16.44
CA PRO A 72 14.75 -40.98 -17.00
C PRO A 72 14.01 -42.15 -17.71
N LYS A 73 12.67 -42.21 -17.60
CA LYS A 73 11.82 -43.22 -18.22
C LYS A 73 11.43 -42.95 -19.68
N SER A 74 11.72 -41.79 -20.24
CA SER A 74 11.54 -41.59 -21.68
C SER A 74 12.72 -42.18 -22.43
N SER A 75 12.48 -43.33 -23.07
CA SER A 75 13.45 -44.19 -23.72
C SER A 75 14.01 -43.61 -25.03
N SER A 76 14.74 -42.53 -24.96
CA SER A 76 15.73 -42.15 -25.98
C SER A 76 16.94 -41.59 -25.27
N ALA A 77 17.84 -42.54 -24.92
CA ALA A 77 19.11 -42.25 -24.31
C ALA A 77 20.01 -41.46 -25.27
N SER A 78 19.88 -40.17 -25.32
CA SER A 78 20.94 -39.28 -25.76
C SER A 78 21.06 -38.20 -24.71
N SER A 79 22.08 -38.35 -23.84
CA SER A 79 22.76 -37.37 -23.01
C SER A 79 21.89 -36.26 -22.38
N GLU A 80 21.75 -36.33 -21.03
CA GLU A 80 21.64 -35.18 -20.12
C GLU A 80 21.03 -33.89 -20.67
N SER A 81 19.81 -33.93 -21.19
CA SER A 81 19.09 -32.73 -21.61
C SER A 81 18.34 -32.14 -20.45
N GLY A 82 19.08 -31.66 -19.43
CA GLY A 82 18.52 -30.80 -18.41
C GLY A 82 18.42 -29.37 -18.93
N GLN A 83 17.46 -28.63 -18.44
CA GLN A 83 17.30 -27.21 -18.71
C GLN A 83 17.48 -26.41 -17.43
N ALA A 84 18.34 -25.39 -17.47
CA ALA A 84 18.50 -24.47 -16.35
C ALA A 84 17.19 -23.73 -16.08
N SER A 85 16.79 -23.60 -14.83
CA SER A 85 15.54 -23.00 -14.41
C SER A 85 15.76 -22.02 -13.25
N PRO A 86 14.87 -21.03 -13.09
CA PRO A 86 14.82 -20.25 -11.86
C PRO A 86 14.51 -21.17 -10.67
N ARG A 87 14.89 -20.72 -9.48
CA ARG A 87 14.51 -21.40 -8.25
C ARG A 87 13.00 -21.41 -8.09
N ASP A 88 12.44 -22.54 -7.67
CA ASP A 88 11.00 -22.74 -7.49
C ASP A 88 10.35 -21.68 -6.58
N ASN A 89 10.99 -21.33 -5.46
CA ASN A 89 10.51 -20.27 -4.56
C ASN A 89 10.36 -18.93 -5.29
N VAL A 90 11.32 -18.55 -6.13
CA VAL A 90 11.24 -17.27 -6.88
C VAL A 90 10.08 -17.28 -7.87
N VAL A 91 9.79 -18.43 -8.48
CA VAL A 91 8.63 -18.59 -9.37
C VAL A 91 7.33 -18.48 -8.59
N PHE A 92 7.24 -19.13 -7.42
CA PHE A 92 6.08 -19.04 -6.52
C PHE A 92 5.85 -17.61 -6.06
N GLU A 93 6.88 -16.91 -5.59
CA GLU A 93 6.83 -15.52 -5.15
C GLU A 93 6.36 -14.59 -6.29
N ALA A 94 6.88 -14.75 -7.51
CA ALA A 94 6.45 -13.99 -8.67
C ALA A 94 4.97 -14.20 -8.98
N GLY A 95 4.46 -15.43 -8.83
CA GLY A 95 3.03 -15.74 -8.97
C GLY A 95 2.18 -15.08 -7.89
N LEU A 96 2.63 -15.13 -6.63
CA LEU A 96 1.96 -14.48 -5.49
C LEU A 96 1.81 -12.97 -5.69
N PHE A 97 2.92 -12.29 -5.99
CA PHE A 97 2.91 -10.84 -6.24
C PHE A 97 2.14 -10.49 -7.53
N GLY A 98 2.26 -11.32 -8.57
CA GLY A 98 1.51 -11.15 -9.82
C GLY A 98 0.00 -11.24 -9.62
N GLY A 99 -0.46 -12.12 -8.72
CA GLY A 99 -1.88 -12.24 -8.33
C GLY A 99 -2.37 -11.05 -7.52
N THR A 100 -1.53 -10.48 -6.67
CA THR A 100 -1.89 -9.36 -5.77
C THR A 100 -1.77 -8.01 -6.45
N LEU A 101 -0.64 -7.72 -7.10
CA LEU A 101 -0.34 -6.43 -7.73
C LEU A 101 -0.84 -6.34 -9.18
N GLY A 102 -1.09 -7.50 -9.80
CA GLY A 102 -1.29 -7.62 -11.24
C GLY A 102 0.03 -7.65 -12.02
N MET A 103 0.02 -8.29 -13.19
CA MET A 103 1.22 -8.51 -14.01
C MET A 103 1.81 -7.23 -14.61
N ARG A 104 1.08 -6.12 -14.66
CA ARG A 104 1.62 -4.82 -15.09
C ARG A 104 2.58 -4.18 -14.07
N ARG A 105 2.55 -4.67 -12.82
CA ARG A 105 3.36 -4.17 -11.69
C ARG A 105 4.33 -5.22 -11.16
N THR A 106 4.32 -6.41 -11.78
CA THR A 106 5.20 -7.53 -11.42
C THR A 106 6.10 -7.85 -12.61
N PHE A 107 7.37 -7.51 -12.49
CA PHE A 107 8.34 -7.60 -13.57
C PHE A 107 9.16 -8.88 -13.47
N ILE A 108 9.30 -9.60 -14.57
CA ILE A 108 10.19 -10.76 -14.67
C ILE A 108 11.48 -10.33 -15.34
N LEU A 109 12.60 -10.41 -14.59
CA LEU A 109 13.96 -10.16 -15.07
C LEU A 109 14.53 -11.50 -15.52
N HIS A 110 14.47 -11.78 -16.81
CA HIS A 110 14.76 -13.10 -17.37
C HIS A 110 16.20 -13.19 -17.90
N ALA A 111 17.02 -14.00 -17.24
CA ALA A 111 18.36 -14.32 -17.76
C ALA A 111 18.27 -15.26 -18.97
N GLN A 112 19.08 -14.97 -19.99
CA GLN A 112 19.15 -15.81 -21.18
C GLN A 112 19.50 -17.26 -20.80
N GLY A 113 18.79 -18.21 -21.40
CA GLY A 113 18.98 -19.64 -21.16
C GLY A 113 18.25 -20.22 -19.94
N ALA A 114 17.68 -19.39 -19.06
CA ALA A 114 16.81 -19.89 -18.00
C ALA A 114 15.45 -20.29 -18.57
N LYS A 115 14.91 -21.41 -18.09
CA LYS A 115 13.56 -21.86 -18.45
C LYS A 115 12.52 -20.86 -17.95
N LEU A 116 11.59 -20.46 -18.80
CA LEU A 116 10.41 -19.70 -18.39
C LEU A 116 9.22 -20.65 -18.25
N PRO A 117 8.43 -20.56 -17.15
CA PRO A 117 7.15 -21.29 -17.05
C PRO A 117 6.28 -21.05 -18.28
N SER A 118 5.58 -22.09 -18.77
CA SER A 118 4.77 -22.03 -20.01
C SER A 118 3.74 -20.90 -20.00
N ASP A 119 3.11 -20.66 -18.86
CA ASP A 119 2.06 -19.66 -18.70
C ASP A 119 2.62 -18.20 -18.71
N LEU A 120 3.94 -18.05 -18.57
CA LEU A 120 4.61 -16.76 -18.66
C LEU A 120 5.22 -16.48 -20.05
N LEU A 121 5.12 -17.40 -21.00
CA LEU A 121 5.71 -17.25 -22.36
C LEU A 121 5.12 -16.06 -23.13
N GLY A 122 3.89 -15.64 -22.85
CA GLY A 122 3.25 -14.47 -23.44
C GLY A 122 3.59 -13.12 -22.79
N LEU A 123 4.31 -13.13 -21.67
CA LEU A 123 4.65 -11.91 -20.96
C LEU A 123 5.89 -11.23 -21.54
N THR A 124 5.86 -9.91 -21.60
CA THR A 124 7.03 -9.10 -21.92
C THR A 124 7.98 -9.06 -20.73
N CYS A 125 8.99 -9.93 -20.74
CA CYS A 125 10.04 -9.97 -19.73
C CYS A 125 11.15 -8.97 -20.05
N ILE A 126 11.81 -8.45 -19.00
CA ILE A 126 13.05 -7.70 -19.13
C ILE A 126 14.21 -8.71 -19.25
N ARG A 127 14.67 -8.94 -20.47
CA ARG A 127 15.72 -9.93 -20.76
C ARG A 127 17.12 -9.35 -20.57
N PHE A 128 18.05 -10.18 -20.07
CA PHE A 128 19.47 -9.86 -19.97
C PHE A 128 20.31 -11.14 -20.22
N GLU A 129 21.50 -10.96 -20.78
CA GLU A 129 22.37 -12.09 -21.15
C GLU A 129 23.26 -12.53 -19.99
N ALA A 130 23.85 -11.59 -19.27
CA ALA A 130 24.72 -11.83 -18.12
C ALA A 130 24.61 -10.69 -17.12
N ALA A 131 24.97 -10.94 -15.86
CA ALA A 131 24.99 -9.92 -14.80
C ALA A 131 26.18 -8.94 -14.91
N THR A 132 26.44 -8.44 -16.12
CA THR A 132 27.48 -7.43 -16.36
C THR A 132 26.98 -6.04 -15.93
N PRO A 133 27.88 -5.09 -15.57
CA PRO A 133 27.49 -3.73 -15.23
C PRO A 133 26.69 -3.02 -16.34
N ALA A 134 26.95 -3.33 -17.62
CA ALA A 134 26.21 -2.80 -18.75
C ALA A 134 24.78 -3.34 -18.81
N ALA A 135 24.61 -4.67 -18.65
CA ALA A 135 23.31 -5.30 -18.65
C ALA A 135 22.46 -4.85 -17.44
N VAL A 136 23.06 -4.73 -16.26
CA VAL A 136 22.38 -4.19 -15.06
C VAL A 136 21.87 -2.77 -15.28
N ARG A 137 22.66 -1.90 -15.92
CA ARG A 137 22.20 -0.54 -16.27
C ARG A 137 20.98 -0.56 -17.20
N ILE A 138 20.98 -1.43 -18.20
CA ILE A 138 19.84 -1.57 -19.14
C ILE A 138 18.59 -2.07 -18.40
N VAL A 139 18.72 -3.08 -17.51
CA VAL A 139 17.63 -3.59 -16.70
C VAL A 139 17.07 -2.50 -15.81
N ASN A 140 17.93 -1.77 -15.08
CA ASN A 140 17.51 -0.65 -14.22
C ASN A 140 16.80 0.44 -15.03
N GLN A 141 17.29 0.81 -16.20
CA GLN A 141 16.64 1.81 -17.05
C GLN A 141 15.23 1.35 -17.48
N LYS A 142 15.07 0.08 -17.88
CA LYS A 142 13.76 -0.47 -18.24
C LYS A 142 12.81 -0.51 -17.06
N LEU A 143 13.27 -0.90 -15.86
CA LEU A 143 12.47 -0.88 -14.63
C LEU A 143 12.05 0.55 -14.28
N ARG A 144 12.97 1.53 -14.32
CA ARG A 144 12.66 2.95 -14.10
C ARG A 144 11.56 3.43 -15.03
N THR A 145 11.72 3.23 -16.33
CA THR A 145 10.71 3.61 -17.33
C THR A 145 9.35 2.96 -17.04
N ALA A 146 9.34 1.67 -16.65
CA ALA A 146 8.11 0.97 -16.32
C ALA A 146 7.46 1.51 -15.03
N ILE A 147 8.24 1.78 -13.98
CA ILE A 147 7.76 2.39 -12.73
C ILE A 147 7.18 3.78 -13.00
N GLU A 148 7.89 4.62 -13.74
CA GLU A 148 7.46 5.98 -14.09
C GLU A 148 6.19 5.98 -14.95
N SER A 149 6.08 5.04 -15.92
CA SER A 149 4.93 4.96 -16.83
C SER A 149 3.64 4.47 -16.16
N VAL A 150 3.78 3.58 -15.17
CA VAL A 150 2.62 3.00 -14.45
C VAL A 150 2.23 3.87 -13.26
N GLY A 151 3.20 4.59 -12.68
CA GLY A 151 3.02 5.38 -11.46
C GLY A 151 2.79 4.53 -10.21
N SER A 152 2.87 5.15 -9.03
CA SER A 152 2.55 4.47 -7.77
C SER A 152 1.11 4.03 -7.72
N VAL A 153 0.83 2.93 -7.01
CA VAL A 153 -0.55 2.53 -6.71
C VAL A 153 -1.13 3.59 -5.80
N THR A 154 -2.16 4.26 -6.27
CA THR A 154 -2.95 5.14 -5.42
C THR A 154 -3.80 4.25 -4.53
N ARG A 155 -3.28 3.90 -3.34
CA ARG A 155 -3.97 3.06 -2.37
C ARG A 155 -4.79 3.89 -1.42
N ILE A 156 -5.98 3.40 -1.09
CA ILE A 156 -6.83 4.02 -0.06
C ILE A 156 -6.26 3.77 1.34
N GLU A 157 -5.50 2.68 1.53
CA GLU A 157 -4.87 2.35 2.79
C GLU A 157 -3.89 3.44 3.21
N GLY A 158 -3.80 3.66 4.53
CA GLY A 158 -2.96 4.69 5.14
C GLY A 158 -3.75 5.60 6.06
N CYS A 159 -3.15 6.69 6.45
CA CYS A 159 -3.75 7.64 7.36
C CYS A 159 -4.13 8.92 6.63
N TRP A 160 -5.31 9.43 6.95
CA TRP A 160 -5.93 10.55 6.26
C TRP A 160 -6.45 11.58 7.25
N TRP A 161 -5.99 12.81 7.15
CA TRP A 161 -6.64 13.94 7.80
C TRP A 161 -7.97 14.19 7.13
N GLN A 162 -9.05 14.19 7.91
CA GLN A 162 -10.40 14.46 7.44
C GLN A 162 -10.81 15.89 7.80
N PHE A 163 -11.17 16.64 6.79
CA PHE A 163 -11.69 18.02 6.89
C PHE A 163 -13.14 18.06 6.44
N SER A 164 -14.04 18.42 7.34
CA SER A 164 -15.49 18.46 7.08
C SER A 164 -15.90 19.78 6.44
N LEU A 165 -16.77 19.73 5.42
CA LEU A 165 -17.20 20.86 4.60
C LEU A 165 -18.70 21.17 4.77
N THR A 166 -19.24 21.19 5.99
CA THR A 166 -20.62 21.66 6.22
C THR A 166 -20.65 23.16 6.46
N GLU A 167 -21.77 23.80 6.14
CA GLU A 167 -21.99 25.22 6.46
C GLU A 167 -21.81 25.50 7.96
N ARG A 168 -22.20 24.54 8.81
CA ARG A 168 -22.09 24.68 10.25
C ARG A 168 -20.64 24.53 10.75
N THR A 169 -19.88 23.56 10.21
CA THR A 169 -18.46 23.34 10.55
C THR A 169 -17.53 24.26 9.75
N ALA A 170 -18.05 24.85 8.69
CA ALA A 170 -17.34 25.73 7.80
C ALA A 170 -17.03 27.08 8.41
N LYS A 171 -17.85 27.60 9.32
CA LYS A 171 -17.64 28.90 9.95
C LYS A 171 -16.58 28.86 11.05
N GLU A 172 -16.59 27.82 11.88
CA GLU A 172 -15.63 27.62 12.98
C GLU A 172 -15.41 26.13 13.24
N PRO A 173 -14.49 25.45 12.52
CA PRO A 173 -14.18 24.07 12.83
C PRO A 173 -13.50 24.00 14.19
N SER A 174 -14.15 23.29 15.12
CA SER A 174 -13.66 23.08 16.47
C SER A 174 -12.97 21.72 16.63
N ALA A 175 -12.96 20.90 15.59
CA ALA A 175 -12.37 19.56 15.62
C ALA A 175 -11.80 19.16 14.26
N VAL A 176 -10.77 18.34 14.28
CA VAL A 176 -10.18 17.68 13.13
C VAL A 176 -10.11 16.17 13.38
N SER A 177 -10.22 15.36 12.36
CA SER A 177 -10.20 13.91 12.46
C SER A 177 -9.06 13.30 11.66
N LEU A 178 -8.55 12.19 12.16
CA LEU A 178 -7.64 11.32 11.44
C LEU A 178 -8.31 9.96 11.24
N LEU A 179 -8.35 9.49 10.00
CA LEU A 179 -8.78 8.15 9.62
C LEU A 179 -7.57 7.29 9.33
N LYS A 180 -7.53 6.09 9.87
CA LYS A 180 -6.60 5.03 9.47
C LYS A 180 -7.40 3.97 8.72
N ILE A 181 -7.04 3.72 7.47
CA ILE A 181 -7.57 2.63 6.65
C ILE A 181 -6.44 1.60 6.51
N SER A 182 -6.68 0.39 6.96
CA SER A 182 -5.72 -0.72 6.97
C SER A 182 -6.38 -2.01 6.53
N ARG A 183 -5.58 -3.05 6.23
CA ARG A 183 -6.11 -4.40 6.05
C ARG A 183 -5.88 -5.19 7.33
N ASP A 184 -6.87 -6.00 7.68
CA ASP A 184 -6.75 -7.00 8.73
C ASP A 184 -5.92 -8.21 8.24
N ARG A 185 -5.78 -9.23 9.12
CA ARG A 185 -5.01 -10.44 8.81
C ARG A 185 -5.59 -11.28 7.66
N ASP A 186 -6.87 -11.12 7.38
CA ASP A 186 -7.58 -11.82 6.30
C ASP A 186 -7.59 -10.99 5.00
N GLY A 187 -6.95 -9.82 5.00
CA GLY A 187 -6.85 -8.90 3.86
C GLY A 187 -8.07 -8.01 3.67
N ALA A 188 -9.07 -8.06 4.57
CA ALA A 188 -10.23 -7.20 4.52
C ALA A 188 -9.89 -5.78 4.99
N LEU A 189 -10.42 -4.76 4.30
CA LEU A 189 -10.22 -3.38 4.69
C LEU A 189 -11.02 -3.04 5.96
N GLU A 190 -10.38 -2.35 6.86
CA GLU A 190 -10.96 -1.74 8.05
C GLU A 190 -10.64 -0.24 8.09
N LEU A 191 -11.52 0.53 8.73
CA LEU A 191 -11.35 1.95 8.98
C LEU A 191 -11.48 2.22 10.48
N ASN A 192 -10.49 2.89 11.03
CA ASN A 192 -10.50 3.41 12.40
C ASN A 192 -10.26 4.92 12.36
N GLY A 193 -10.92 5.67 13.22
CA GLY A 193 -10.79 7.11 13.25
C GLY A 193 -10.79 7.69 14.65
N ARG A 194 -10.14 8.83 14.77
CA ARG A 194 -10.08 9.65 15.98
C ARG A 194 -10.33 11.10 15.62
N SER A 195 -11.03 11.81 16.50
CA SER A 195 -11.29 13.25 16.36
C SER A 195 -10.82 13.99 17.61
N TRP A 196 -10.22 15.14 17.43
CA TRP A 196 -9.73 15.99 18.52
C TRP A 196 -10.34 17.38 18.43
N GLN A 197 -10.52 17.99 19.61
CA GLN A 197 -10.82 19.41 19.74
C GLN A 197 -9.55 20.24 19.54
N GLU A 198 -9.71 21.58 19.42
CA GLU A 198 -8.61 22.51 19.18
C GLU A 198 -7.52 22.47 20.27
N ASP A 199 -7.87 22.10 21.49
CA ASP A 199 -6.95 21.94 22.61
C ASP A 199 -6.21 20.60 22.62
N GLY A 200 -6.39 19.76 21.60
CA GLY A 200 -5.79 18.42 21.52
C GLY A 200 -6.56 17.35 22.28
N THR A 201 -7.69 17.68 22.89
CA THR A 201 -8.52 16.71 23.62
C THR A 201 -9.24 15.76 22.67
N LEU A 202 -9.17 14.45 22.91
CA LEU A 202 -9.84 13.43 22.11
C LEU A 202 -11.38 13.54 22.28
N SER A 203 -12.09 13.93 21.22
CA SER A 203 -13.55 14.14 21.25
C SER A 203 -14.38 12.94 20.81
N ALA A 204 -13.86 12.13 19.89
CA ALA A 204 -14.55 10.94 19.41
C ALA A 204 -13.55 9.87 18.92
N ARG A 205 -14.02 8.60 18.99
CA ARG A 205 -13.41 7.44 18.32
C ARG A 205 -14.47 6.79 17.46
N TYR A 206 -14.09 6.28 16.31
CA TYR A 206 -15.00 5.57 15.40
C TYR A 206 -14.28 4.49 14.62
N TRP A 207 -15.05 3.51 14.16
CA TRP A 207 -14.57 2.33 13.45
C TRP A 207 -15.60 1.89 12.41
N SER A 208 -15.15 1.17 11.38
CA SER A 208 -16.06 0.55 10.43
C SER A 208 -16.63 -0.76 10.98
N GLU A 209 -17.93 -0.91 10.88
CA GLU A 209 -18.64 -2.20 11.09
C GLU A 209 -18.71 -2.99 9.78
N ALA A 210 -18.74 -2.26 8.65
CA ALA A 210 -18.68 -2.84 7.32
C ALA A 210 -17.98 -1.86 6.38
N LEU A 211 -17.12 -2.39 5.51
CA LEU A 211 -16.41 -1.61 4.52
C LEU A 211 -16.37 -2.35 3.20
N LYS A 212 -16.69 -1.66 2.11
CA LYS A 212 -16.64 -2.18 0.75
C LYS A 212 -15.67 -1.36 -0.09
N GLU A 213 -14.65 -2.04 -0.61
CA GLU A 213 -13.71 -1.45 -1.56
C GLU A 213 -14.38 -1.20 -2.91
N LYS A 214 -14.08 -0.05 -3.51
CA LYS A 214 -14.45 0.32 -4.89
C LYS A 214 -13.18 0.37 -5.73
N LYS A 215 -13.22 -0.27 -6.89
CA LYS A 215 -12.07 -0.28 -7.82
C LYS A 215 -12.10 0.91 -8.78
N GLU A 216 -13.29 1.35 -9.20
CA GLU A 216 -13.47 2.44 -10.15
C GLU A 216 -14.67 3.33 -9.76
N PRO A 217 -14.45 4.60 -9.38
CA PRO A 217 -13.18 5.18 -8.96
C PRO A 217 -12.67 4.51 -7.69
N SER A 218 -11.33 4.41 -7.55
CA SER A 218 -10.71 3.80 -6.37
C SER A 218 -11.17 4.51 -5.08
N GLY A 219 -11.57 3.72 -4.09
CA GLY A 219 -12.09 4.26 -2.85
C GLY A 219 -12.78 3.23 -1.98
N VAL A 220 -13.51 3.70 -0.98
CA VAL A 220 -14.27 2.86 -0.05
C VAL A 220 -15.64 3.43 0.24
N PHE A 221 -16.60 2.52 0.42
CA PHE A 221 -17.89 2.81 1.03
C PHE A 221 -17.95 2.07 2.36
N TYR A 222 -18.38 2.73 3.44
CA TYR A 222 -18.34 2.15 4.78
C TYR A 222 -19.58 2.52 5.62
N TYR A 223 -19.96 1.60 6.50
CA TYR A 223 -20.85 1.85 7.66
C TYR A 223 -19.96 1.93 8.89
N TRP A 224 -20.14 2.99 9.69
CA TRP A 224 -19.31 3.25 10.85
C TRP A 224 -20.12 3.46 12.11
N LYS A 225 -19.49 3.13 13.24
CA LYS A 225 -19.94 3.45 14.58
C LYS A 225 -18.87 4.23 15.33
N GLY A 226 -19.27 4.91 16.39
CA GLY A 226 -18.34 5.68 17.19
C GLY A 226 -18.86 6.00 18.58
N GLU A 227 -17.97 6.46 19.42
CA GLU A 227 -18.23 6.85 20.80
C GLU A 227 -17.62 8.21 21.14
N ARG A 228 -18.13 8.85 22.18
CA ARG A 228 -17.58 10.08 22.76
C ARG A 228 -16.94 9.76 24.10
N PRO A 229 -15.61 9.57 24.19
CA PRO A 229 -14.94 9.13 25.43
C PRO A 229 -15.18 10.06 26.63
N LEU A 230 -15.38 11.35 26.39
CA LEU A 230 -15.62 12.37 27.42
C LEU A 230 -17.10 12.50 27.85
N GLN A 231 -18.01 11.76 27.23
CA GLN A 231 -19.43 11.77 27.53
C GLN A 231 -19.95 10.36 27.78
N PRO A 232 -19.57 9.72 28.92
CA PRO A 232 -20.05 8.39 29.27
C PRO A 232 -21.58 8.37 29.30
N GLY A 233 -22.19 7.39 28.62
CA GLY A 233 -23.65 7.26 28.52
C GLY A 233 -24.28 8.05 27.37
N ALA A 234 -23.53 8.84 26.61
CA ALA A 234 -24.03 9.42 25.38
C ALA A 234 -24.41 8.33 24.35
N PRO A 235 -25.44 8.56 23.52
CA PRO A 235 -25.78 7.65 22.44
C PRO A 235 -24.59 7.39 21.52
N GLN A 236 -24.49 6.14 21.04
CA GLN A 236 -23.46 5.76 20.09
C GLN A 236 -23.63 6.52 18.78
N LEU A 237 -22.53 7.04 18.24
CA LEU A 237 -22.51 7.63 16.91
C LEU A 237 -22.58 6.53 15.87
N GLU A 238 -23.31 6.75 14.78
CA GLU A 238 -23.36 5.85 13.65
C GLU A 238 -23.64 6.57 12.35
N GLY A 239 -23.26 5.97 11.24
CA GLY A 239 -23.53 6.50 9.91
C GLY A 239 -22.88 5.72 8.79
N THR A 240 -22.98 6.26 7.60
CA THR A 240 -22.32 5.73 6.41
C THR A 240 -21.38 6.78 5.82
N GLY A 241 -20.43 6.33 5.00
CA GLY A 241 -19.55 7.25 4.30
C GLY A 241 -18.97 6.66 3.03
N GLU A 242 -18.45 7.54 2.21
CA GLU A 242 -17.72 7.20 1.00
C GLU A 242 -16.47 8.07 0.91
N ILE A 243 -15.35 7.46 0.59
CA ILE A 243 -14.09 8.14 0.29
C ILE A 243 -13.65 7.70 -1.09
N ARG A 244 -13.32 8.65 -1.96
CA ARG A 244 -12.84 8.45 -3.32
C ARG A 244 -11.46 9.07 -3.46
N LEU A 245 -10.51 8.28 -3.93
CA LEU A 245 -9.18 8.79 -4.22
C LEU A 245 -9.20 9.72 -5.44
N GLU A 246 -8.55 10.87 -5.29
CA GLU A 246 -8.25 11.81 -6.38
C GLU A 246 -6.79 11.70 -6.80
N SER A 247 -5.91 11.44 -5.83
CA SER A 247 -4.48 11.25 -6.01
C SER A 247 -3.90 10.43 -4.85
N ALA A 248 -2.60 10.17 -4.85
CA ALA A 248 -1.91 9.51 -3.74
C ALA A 248 -2.02 10.30 -2.41
N GLU A 249 -2.14 11.62 -2.49
CA GLU A 249 -2.11 12.52 -1.34
C GLU A 249 -3.48 13.15 -1.01
N ARG A 250 -4.48 12.95 -1.87
CA ARG A 250 -5.78 13.60 -1.73
C ARG A 250 -6.93 12.65 -2.06
N ALA A 251 -7.97 12.74 -1.25
CA ALA A 251 -9.24 12.09 -1.49
C ALA A 251 -10.40 13.05 -1.15
N SER A 252 -11.56 12.78 -1.70
CA SER A 252 -12.81 13.47 -1.38
C SER A 252 -13.91 12.48 -1.09
N GLY A 253 -14.99 12.94 -0.47
CA GLY A 253 -16.09 12.07 -0.16
C GLY A 253 -17.14 12.72 0.72
N TYR A 254 -17.84 11.89 1.44
CA TYR A 254 -18.85 12.33 2.42
C TYR A 254 -19.00 11.30 3.52
N PHE A 255 -19.57 11.74 4.62
CA PHE A 255 -20.13 10.85 5.64
C PHE A 255 -21.51 11.36 6.08
N THR A 256 -22.33 10.45 6.57
CA THR A 256 -23.59 10.77 7.23
C THR A 256 -23.45 10.46 8.71
N THR A 257 -24.10 11.28 9.53
CA THR A 257 -24.23 11.02 10.96
C THR A 257 -25.71 10.95 11.28
N ARG A 258 -26.17 9.90 11.97
CA ARG A 258 -27.54 9.79 12.44
C ARG A 258 -27.76 10.76 13.58
N ALA A 259 -28.82 11.55 13.50
CA ALA A 259 -29.22 12.46 14.57
C ALA A 259 -29.75 11.66 15.77
N ASP A 260 -29.31 12.04 16.98
CA ASP A 260 -29.77 11.42 18.24
C ASP A 260 -31.20 11.87 18.64
N THR A 261 -31.66 12.99 18.09
CA THR A 261 -32.97 13.61 18.45
C THR A 261 -33.93 13.64 17.26
N PRO A 262 -35.25 13.51 17.49
CA PRO A 262 -36.28 13.65 16.45
C PRO A 262 -36.36 15.09 15.90
N PRO A 263 -36.62 15.25 14.58
CA PRO A 263 -36.67 14.20 13.59
C PRO A 263 -35.28 13.61 13.33
N LYS A 264 -35.15 12.28 13.36
CA LYS A 264 -33.89 11.56 13.10
C LYS A 264 -33.47 11.72 11.64
N VAL A 265 -32.97 12.88 11.28
CA VAL A 265 -32.50 13.19 9.93
C VAL A 265 -31.01 12.91 9.86
N ASN A 266 -30.59 12.10 8.91
CA ASN A 266 -29.17 11.88 8.63
C ASN A 266 -28.56 13.14 8.02
N THR A 267 -27.62 13.75 8.72
CA THR A 267 -26.86 14.89 8.18
C THR A 267 -25.75 14.36 7.30
N ARG A 268 -25.74 14.74 6.03
CA ARG A 268 -24.65 14.45 5.10
C ARG A 268 -23.62 15.58 5.15
N THR A 269 -22.37 15.20 5.39
CA THR A 269 -21.24 16.12 5.47
C THR A 269 -20.24 15.76 4.37
N ALA A 270 -19.91 16.69 3.50
CA ALA A 270 -18.84 16.53 2.54
C ALA A 270 -17.47 16.58 3.26
N GLY A 271 -16.50 15.86 2.76
CA GLY A 271 -15.15 15.79 3.32
C GLY A 271 -14.07 15.89 2.27
N VAL A 272 -13.00 16.57 2.62
CA VAL A 272 -11.70 16.49 1.96
C VAL A 272 -10.76 15.70 2.85
N TYR A 273 -10.00 14.81 2.26
CA TYR A 273 -9.05 13.94 2.96
C TYR A 273 -7.66 14.20 2.40
N LEU A 274 -6.72 14.48 3.28
CA LEU A 274 -5.31 14.68 2.92
C LEU A 274 -4.48 13.60 3.60
N ARG A 275 -3.50 13.04 2.90
CA ARG A 275 -2.60 12.04 3.46
C ARG A 275 -1.88 12.60 4.68
N ALA A 276 -1.86 11.86 5.77
CA ALA A 276 -1.13 12.25 6.97
C ALA A 276 0.32 11.77 6.88
N ASP A 277 1.23 12.60 7.36
CA ASP A 277 2.65 12.25 7.46
C ASP A 277 2.91 11.26 8.61
N PRO A 278 3.92 10.38 8.53
CA PRO A 278 4.29 9.48 9.62
C PRO A 278 4.63 10.22 10.93
N GLU A 279 5.18 11.44 10.84
CA GLU A 279 5.48 12.30 11.99
C GLU A 279 4.22 12.75 12.73
N ASP A 280 3.13 13.04 12.00
CA ASP A 280 1.84 13.36 12.59
C ASP A 280 1.33 12.23 13.46
N LEU A 281 1.44 10.98 12.97
CA LEU A 281 1.00 9.79 13.71
C LEU A 281 1.81 9.60 14.99
N SER A 282 3.12 9.75 14.91
CA SER A 282 4.00 9.65 16.08
C SER A 282 3.67 10.71 17.13
N CYS A 283 3.30 11.92 16.70
CA CYS A 283 2.86 13.00 17.59
C CYS A 283 1.51 12.68 18.26
N LEU A 284 0.53 12.19 17.48
CA LEU A 284 -0.82 11.87 17.98
C LEU A 284 -0.85 10.67 18.93
N ASP A 285 0.04 9.69 18.73
CA ASP A 285 0.18 8.50 19.56
C ASP A 285 1.14 8.72 20.74
N GLY A 286 1.88 9.82 20.72
CA GLY A 286 2.80 10.25 21.78
C GLY A 286 2.07 10.66 23.07
N ARG A 287 2.85 10.77 24.16
CA ARG A 287 2.36 11.19 25.48
C ARG A 287 2.41 12.71 25.72
N ASP A 288 2.91 13.46 24.76
CA ASP A 288 3.07 14.93 24.86
C ASP A 288 1.79 15.63 24.40
N ASP A 289 0.95 15.99 25.35
CA ASP A 289 -0.33 16.67 25.10
C ASP A 289 -0.14 18.04 24.47
N THR A 290 0.97 18.73 24.79
CA THR A 290 1.27 20.06 24.24
C THR A 290 1.56 19.97 22.75
N LYS A 291 2.46 19.09 22.36
CA LYS A 291 2.79 18.87 20.93
C LYS A 291 1.56 18.41 20.13
N ARG A 292 0.74 17.54 20.73
CA ARG A 292 -0.51 17.10 20.10
C ARG A 292 -1.45 18.28 19.89
N GLY A 293 -1.64 19.14 20.88
CA GLY A 293 -2.46 20.34 20.77
C GLY A 293 -1.96 21.31 19.68
N GLU A 294 -0.64 21.53 19.61
CA GLU A 294 -0.01 22.36 18.58
C GLU A 294 -0.26 21.80 17.16
N LEU A 295 -0.09 20.47 16.97
CA LEU A 295 -0.36 19.80 15.71
C LEU A 295 -1.83 19.96 15.31
N ILE A 296 -2.78 19.71 16.22
CA ILE A 296 -4.21 19.85 15.96
C ILE A 296 -4.56 21.28 15.57
N ALA A 297 -4.05 22.27 16.31
CA ALA A 297 -4.25 23.67 15.98
C ALA A 297 -3.67 24.05 14.61
N GLU A 298 -2.52 23.49 14.25
CA GLU A 298 -1.93 23.68 12.91
C GLU A 298 -2.83 23.08 11.81
N ARG A 299 -3.32 21.86 11.98
CA ARG A 299 -4.20 21.21 11.00
C ARG A 299 -5.54 21.94 10.87
N LEU A 300 -6.08 22.48 11.94
CA LEU A 300 -7.28 23.35 11.91
C LEU A 300 -7.02 24.66 11.16
N ARG A 301 -5.85 25.28 11.31
CA ARG A 301 -5.45 26.46 10.51
C ARG A 301 -5.32 26.11 9.02
N HIS A 302 -4.69 24.98 8.72
CA HIS A 302 -4.54 24.49 7.35
C HIS A 302 -5.91 24.25 6.68
N TRP A 303 -6.86 23.68 7.41
CA TRP A 303 -8.23 23.49 6.94
C TRP A 303 -8.89 24.81 6.51
N LYS A 304 -8.68 25.90 7.24
CA LYS A 304 -9.19 27.24 6.87
C LYS A 304 -8.63 27.71 5.51
N SER A 305 -7.39 27.34 5.19
CA SER A 305 -6.76 27.71 3.90
C SER A 305 -7.29 26.90 2.71
N ILE A 306 -7.60 25.60 2.89
CA ILE A 306 -8.17 24.73 1.84
C ILE A 306 -9.53 25.24 1.36
N LYS A 307 -10.30 25.88 2.23
CA LYS A 307 -11.64 26.37 1.94
C LYS A 307 -11.69 27.65 1.13
N THR A 308 -10.60 28.40 1.11
CA THR A 308 -10.51 29.70 0.43
C THR A 308 -10.09 29.58 -1.04
N THR A 309 -9.77 28.37 -1.49
CA THR A 309 -9.40 28.03 -2.87
C THR A 309 -10.51 27.21 -3.53
#